data_6a89545a98f2a105ca21aa0ef9c82756
#
_entry.id   6a89545a98f2a105ca21aa0ef9c82756
#
_cell.length_a   1.000
_cell.length_b   1.000
_cell.length_c   1.000
_cell.angle_alpha   90.00
_cell.angle_beta   90.00
_cell.angle_gamma   90.00
#
_symmetry.space_group_name_H-M   'P 1'
#
loop_
_entity.id
_entity.type
_entity.pdbx_description
1 polymer ?
#
loop_
_entity_poly.entity_id
_entity_poly.type
_entity_poly.pdbx_seq_one_letter_code
_entity_poly.pdbx_strand_id
1 'polypeptide(L)'
;DSWGGMLAPAMFEELSSRYLAQIASLLRNDSHSRDVPLIVFSKGANASLEALADTGCAALGVDWTITLDAARRRVGTRVALQGNLDPATLLASPDVIRREVRRVLDDFGPHPGHVFNLGHGITPDVDPENVTVLVNAVHGP
;
A
#
# COMPACT_ATOMS: atom_id res chain seq x y z
N ASP A 1 9.23 -3.54 -4.59
CA ASP A 1 10.59 -3.31 -4.07
C ASP A 1 10.56 -3.27 -2.53
N SER A 2 11.35 -4.14 -1.89
CA SER A 2 11.38 -4.25 -0.42
C SER A 2 12.39 -3.30 0.25
N TRP A 3 13.27 -2.67 -0.50
CA TRP A 3 14.39 -1.88 0.03
C TRP A 3 14.46 -0.45 -0.53
N GLY A 4 13.47 -0.01 -1.29
CA GLY A 4 13.45 1.33 -1.90
C GLY A 4 13.63 2.47 -0.92
N GLY A 5 13.05 2.35 0.28
CA GLY A 5 13.16 3.35 1.33
C GLY A 5 14.55 3.51 1.96
N MET A 6 15.50 2.61 1.65
CA MET A 6 16.90 2.75 2.09
C MET A 6 17.71 3.68 1.19
N LEU A 7 17.18 4.04 0.02
CA LEU A 7 17.84 4.88 -0.96
C LEU A 7 17.48 6.36 -0.76
N ALA A 8 18.45 7.24 -0.96
CA ALA A 8 18.15 8.67 -1.11
C ALA A 8 17.22 8.87 -2.32
N PRO A 9 16.33 9.90 -2.35
CA PRO A 9 15.33 10.05 -3.41
C PRO A 9 15.88 10.00 -4.83
N ALA A 10 17.01 10.65 -5.11
CA ALA A 10 17.66 10.61 -6.42
C ALA A 10 18.14 9.21 -6.81
N MET A 11 18.69 8.47 -5.87
CA MET A 11 19.11 7.08 -6.08
C MET A 11 17.91 6.15 -6.25
N PHE A 12 16.83 6.39 -5.52
CA PHE A 12 15.58 5.66 -5.69
C PHE A 12 15.00 5.85 -7.10
N GLU A 13 15.00 7.07 -7.59
CA GLU A 13 14.54 7.36 -8.96
C GLU A 13 15.39 6.62 -10.01
N GLU A 14 16.70 6.67 -9.87
CA GLU A 14 17.63 6.05 -10.83
C GLU A 14 17.59 4.52 -10.78
N LEU A 15 17.55 3.92 -9.58
CA LEU A 15 17.78 2.49 -9.38
C LEU A 15 16.49 1.67 -9.18
N SER A 16 15.34 2.31 -8.92
CA SER A 16 14.07 1.64 -8.66
C SER A 16 12.93 2.22 -9.48
N SER A 17 12.51 3.46 -9.22
CA SER A 17 11.28 4.06 -9.76
C SER A 17 11.23 4.05 -11.29
N ARG A 18 12.32 4.38 -11.97
CA ARG A 18 12.39 4.32 -13.45
C ARG A 18 12.15 2.93 -14.01
N TYR A 19 12.62 1.88 -13.34
CA TYR A 19 12.40 0.50 -13.79
C TYR A 19 10.98 0.04 -13.51
N LEU A 20 10.38 0.46 -12.38
CA LEU A 20 8.96 0.23 -12.12
C LEU A 20 8.09 0.87 -13.19
N ALA A 21 8.42 2.10 -13.61
CA ALA A 21 7.73 2.78 -14.71
C ALA A 21 7.90 2.05 -16.06
N GLN A 22 9.08 1.52 -16.35
CA GLN A 22 9.32 0.71 -17.55
C GLN A 22 8.49 -0.58 -17.54
N ILE A 23 8.46 -1.30 -16.42
CA ILE A 23 7.65 -2.51 -16.25
C ILE A 23 6.17 -2.17 -16.43
N ALA A 24 5.68 -1.12 -15.78
CA ALA A 24 4.29 -0.67 -15.91
C ALA A 24 3.94 -0.33 -17.38
N SER A 25 4.85 0.33 -18.09
CA SER A 25 4.67 0.65 -19.51
C SER A 25 4.63 -0.61 -20.39
N LEU A 26 5.52 -1.57 -20.16
CA LEU A 26 5.54 -2.83 -20.91
C LEU A 26 4.23 -3.63 -20.71
N LEU A 27 3.77 -3.75 -19.46
CA LEU A 27 2.53 -4.46 -19.13
C LEU A 27 1.30 -3.80 -19.76
N ARG A 28 1.23 -2.47 -19.80
CA ARG A 28 0.13 -1.75 -20.45
C ARG A 28 0.12 -1.88 -21.98
N ASN A 29 1.27 -2.13 -22.59
CA ASN A 29 1.38 -2.30 -24.04
C ASN A 29 1.23 -3.77 -24.48
N ASP A 30 1.24 -4.71 -23.56
CA ASP A 30 1.03 -6.12 -23.84
C ASP A 30 -0.47 -6.46 -23.91
N SER A 31 -0.87 -7.19 -24.95
CA SER A 31 -2.27 -7.52 -25.22
C SER A 31 -2.95 -8.39 -24.16
N HIS A 32 -2.16 -9.15 -23.37
CA HIS A 32 -2.67 -10.06 -22.35
C HIS A 32 -2.78 -9.40 -20.96
N SER A 33 -2.02 -8.33 -20.72
CA SER A 33 -1.93 -7.70 -19.39
C SER A 33 -2.42 -6.26 -19.34
N ARG A 34 -2.64 -5.60 -20.47
CA ARG A 34 -3.01 -4.16 -20.51
C ARG A 34 -4.27 -3.79 -19.72
N ASP A 35 -5.22 -4.72 -19.62
CA ASP A 35 -6.50 -4.50 -18.92
C ASP A 35 -6.46 -4.96 -17.46
N VAL A 36 -5.31 -5.50 -16.98
CA VAL A 36 -5.12 -5.91 -15.60
C VAL A 36 -4.62 -4.74 -14.76
N PRO A 37 -5.32 -4.34 -13.69
CA PRO A 37 -4.87 -3.25 -12.82
C PRO A 37 -3.52 -3.58 -12.17
N LEU A 38 -2.55 -2.68 -12.33
CA LEU A 38 -1.22 -2.82 -11.75
C LEU A 38 -1.15 -2.11 -10.40
N ILE A 39 -0.68 -2.81 -9.37
CA ILE A 39 -0.35 -2.22 -8.07
C ILE A 39 1.16 -2.14 -7.95
N VAL A 40 1.68 -0.94 -7.67
CA VAL A 40 3.11 -0.72 -7.41
C VAL A 40 3.31 -0.53 -5.91
N PHE A 41 4.31 -1.17 -5.35
CA PHE A 41 4.69 -1.05 -3.94
C PHE A 41 6.20 -0.95 -3.79
N SER A 42 6.65 -0.01 -2.95
CA SER A 42 8.04 0.07 -2.49
C SER A 42 8.06 0.43 -1.01
N LYS A 43 8.57 -0.48 -0.17
CA LYS A 43 8.61 -0.30 1.28
C LYS A 43 9.52 0.87 1.66
N GLY A 44 9.03 1.73 2.55
CA GLY A 44 9.77 2.87 3.08
C GLY A 44 9.98 4.01 2.08
N ALA A 45 9.48 3.90 0.85
CA ALA A 45 9.68 4.90 -0.20
C ALA A 45 8.69 6.07 -0.14
N ASN A 46 8.18 6.41 1.06
CA ASN A 46 7.20 7.48 1.24
C ASN A 46 7.71 8.87 0.81
N ALA A 47 9.03 9.08 0.78
CA ALA A 47 9.61 10.31 0.22
C ALA A 47 9.32 10.47 -1.29
N SER A 48 9.08 9.38 -2.02
CA SER A 48 8.93 9.32 -3.48
C SER A 48 7.53 8.88 -3.94
N LEU A 49 6.48 9.11 -3.12
CA LEU A 49 5.11 8.69 -3.44
C LEU A 49 4.61 9.25 -4.77
N GLU A 50 4.94 10.49 -5.09
CA GLU A 50 4.54 11.13 -6.33
C GLU A 50 5.19 10.44 -7.54
N ALA A 51 6.48 10.17 -7.48
CA ALA A 51 7.20 9.45 -8.53
C ALA A 51 6.65 8.02 -8.74
N LEU A 52 6.27 7.34 -7.65
CA LEU A 52 5.64 6.03 -7.72
C LEU A 52 4.23 6.11 -8.34
N ALA A 53 3.43 7.11 -7.97
CA ALA A 53 2.11 7.32 -8.56
C ALA A 53 2.19 7.64 -10.07
N ASP A 54 3.26 8.29 -10.51
CA ASP A 54 3.50 8.67 -11.91
C ASP A 54 4.05 7.51 -12.76
N THR A 55 4.32 6.34 -12.19
CA THR A 55 4.70 5.13 -12.95
C THR A 55 3.60 4.61 -13.88
N GLY A 56 2.36 5.08 -13.69
CA GLY A 56 1.18 4.64 -14.43
C GLY A 56 0.51 3.41 -13.82
N CYS A 57 0.73 3.13 -12.55
CA CYS A 57 -0.01 2.10 -11.82
C CYS A 57 -1.48 2.52 -11.61
N ALA A 58 -2.36 1.54 -11.43
CA ALA A 58 -3.75 1.75 -11.06
C ALA A 58 -3.88 2.01 -9.55
N ALA A 59 -3.02 1.38 -8.76
CA ALA A 59 -2.96 1.57 -7.31
C ALA A 59 -1.52 1.63 -6.81
N LEU A 60 -1.32 2.37 -5.73
CA LEU A 60 -0.06 2.48 -5.02
C LEU A 60 -0.18 1.83 -3.65
N GLY A 61 0.66 0.81 -3.40
CA GLY A 61 0.81 0.24 -2.07
C GLY A 61 1.56 1.19 -1.16
N VAL A 62 1.04 1.38 0.04
CA VAL A 62 1.57 2.29 1.06
C VAL A 62 1.88 1.48 2.31
N ASP A 63 3.05 1.65 2.90
CA ASP A 63 3.37 1.06 4.19
C ASP A 63 2.86 1.92 5.37
N TRP A 64 2.99 1.39 6.59
CA TRP A 64 2.43 2.00 7.81
C TRP A 64 3.19 3.22 8.34
N THR A 65 4.29 3.64 7.68
CA THR A 65 5.13 4.75 8.15
C THR A 65 4.61 6.13 7.72
N ILE A 66 3.49 6.15 6.99
CA ILE A 66 2.72 7.36 6.64
C ILE A 66 1.22 7.05 6.81
N THR A 67 0.40 8.05 7.13
CA THR A 67 -1.05 7.88 7.15
C THR A 67 -1.63 7.89 5.73
N LEU A 68 -2.75 7.18 5.51
CA LEU A 68 -3.40 7.15 4.19
C LEU A 68 -3.92 8.53 3.78
N ASP A 69 -4.41 9.34 4.73
CA ASP A 69 -4.79 10.72 4.50
C ASP A 69 -3.61 11.57 4.01
N ALA A 70 -2.44 11.44 4.66
CA ALA A 70 -1.24 12.17 4.22
C ALA A 70 -0.77 11.71 2.83
N ALA A 71 -0.80 10.39 2.56
CA ALA A 71 -0.50 9.85 1.24
C ALA A 71 -1.48 10.37 0.19
N ARG A 72 -2.80 10.38 0.49
CA ARG A 72 -3.85 10.88 -0.39
C ARG A 72 -3.68 12.36 -0.71
N ARG A 73 -3.32 13.20 0.27
CA ARG A 73 -3.05 14.62 0.01
C ARG A 73 -1.90 14.83 -0.99
N ARG A 74 -0.91 13.94 -1.01
CA ARG A 74 0.25 14.03 -1.90
C ARG A 74 -0.05 13.51 -3.30
N VAL A 75 -0.70 12.36 -3.42
CA VAL A 75 -0.96 11.75 -4.74
C VAL A 75 -2.31 12.12 -5.34
N GLY A 76 -3.20 12.74 -4.58
CA GLY A 76 -4.55 13.11 -5.02
C GLY A 76 -5.37 11.88 -5.42
N THR A 77 -6.17 11.99 -6.47
CA THR A 77 -7.01 10.92 -7.01
C THR A 77 -6.38 10.22 -8.22
N ARG A 78 -5.08 10.44 -8.46
CA ARG A 78 -4.35 9.86 -9.61
C ARG A 78 -4.33 8.33 -9.58
N VAL A 79 -4.26 7.75 -8.39
CA VAL A 79 -4.19 6.31 -8.16
C VAL A 79 -5.05 5.92 -6.96
N ALA A 80 -5.51 4.67 -6.91
CA ALA A 80 -6.02 4.08 -5.68
C ALA A 80 -4.88 3.87 -4.67
N LEU A 81 -5.19 3.80 -3.37
CA LEU A 81 -4.20 3.47 -2.33
C LEU A 81 -4.50 2.09 -1.75
N GLN A 82 -3.47 1.26 -1.64
CA GLN A 82 -3.54 -0.03 -0.97
C GLN A 82 -2.71 0.00 0.31
N GLY A 83 -3.29 -0.42 1.39
CA GLY A 83 -2.62 -0.52 2.69
C GLY A 83 -3.53 -0.06 3.82
N ASN A 84 -3.02 0.30 4.98
CA ASN A 84 -1.59 0.31 5.35
C ASN A 84 -1.43 -0.06 6.83
N LEU A 85 -2.22 -1.06 7.28
CA LEU A 85 -2.13 -1.48 8.68
C LEU A 85 -0.72 -2.00 9.00
N ASP A 86 -0.16 -1.59 10.14
CA ASP A 86 1.10 -2.14 10.64
C ASP A 86 0.95 -3.65 10.86
N PRO A 87 1.77 -4.50 10.22
CA PRO A 87 1.71 -5.95 10.39
C PRO A 87 1.87 -6.40 11.84
N ALA A 88 2.63 -5.67 12.67
CA ALA A 88 2.79 -5.97 14.09
C ALA A 88 1.48 -5.86 14.89
N THR A 89 0.48 -5.16 14.37
CA THR A 89 -0.87 -5.12 14.96
C THR A 89 -1.48 -6.52 15.10
N LEU A 90 -1.14 -7.44 14.20
CA LEU A 90 -1.66 -8.82 14.25
C LEU A 90 -1.09 -9.67 15.39
N LEU A 91 -0.07 -9.19 16.09
CA LEU A 91 0.47 -9.81 17.31
C LEU A 91 -0.27 -9.35 18.58
N ALA A 92 -1.17 -8.41 18.45
CA ALA A 92 -1.91 -7.82 19.57
C ALA A 92 -3.25 -8.58 19.83
N SER A 93 -3.96 -8.16 20.86
CA SER A 93 -5.28 -8.70 21.17
C SER A 93 -6.32 -8.34 20.09
N PRO A 94 -7.40 -9.16 19.93
CA PRO A 94 -8.48 -8.88 18.98
C PRO A 94 -9.07 -7.47 19.07
N ASP A 95 -9.19 -6.90 20.27
CA ASP A 95 -9.74 -5.55 20.44
C ASP A 95 -8.81 -4.47 19.90
N VAL A 96 -7.49 -4.67 20.07
CA VAL A 96 -6.48 -3.77 19.47
C VAL A 96 -6.55 -3.86 17.95
N ILE A 97 -6.63 -5.07 17.38
CA ILE A 97 -6.76 -5.26 15.92
C ILE A 97 -7.98 -4.53 15.38
N ARG A 98 -9.17 -4.71 15.99
CA ARG A 98 -10.40 -4.03 15.56
C ARG A 98 -10.27 -2.51 15.62
N ARG A 99 -9.66 -2.00 16.69
CA ARG A 99 -9.44 -0.54 16.85
C ARG A 99 -8.53 0.00 15.76
N GLU A 100 -7.40 -0.65 15.49
CA GLU A 100 -6.45 -0.20 14.49
C GLU A 100 -6.97 -0.33 13.06
N VAL A 101 -7.77 -1.37 12.76
CA VAL A 101 -8.48 -1.48 11.48
C VAL A 101 -9.41 -0.27 11.29
N ARG A 102 -10.22 0.05 12.30
CA ARG A 102 -11.12 1.21 12.25
C ARG A 102 -10.33 2.51 12.03
N ARG A 103 -9.22 2.68 12.76
CA ARG A 103 -8.36 3.87 12.60
C ARG A 103 -7.86 4.03 11.15
N VAL A 104 -7.44 2.93 10.48
CA VAL A 104 -6.99 2.99 9.08
C VAL A 104 -8.14 3.33 8.14
N LEU A 105 -9.33 2.75 8.37
CA LEU A 105 -10.52 3.05 7.57
C LEU A 105 -10.96 4.50 7.72
N ASP A 106 -10.98 5.01 8.96
CA ASP A 106 -11.35 6.39 9.27
C ASP A 106 -10.32 7.40 8.70
N ASP A 107 -9.03 7.05 8.74
CA ASP A 107 -7.95 7.87 8.18
C ASP A 107 -8.07 8.03 6.66
N PHE A 108 -8.47 6.98 5.94
CA PHE A 108 -8.75 7.08 4.51
C PHE A 108 -10.08 7.82 4.24
N GLY A 109 -11.07 7.61 5.09
CA GLY A 109 -12.41 8.19 4.96
C GLY A 109 -13.31 7.49 3.93
N PRO A 110 -14.53 8.06 3.69
CA PRO A 110 -15.56 7.41 2.89
C PRO A 110 -15.36 7.56 1.37
N HIS A 111 -14.15 7.84 0.92
CA HIS A 111 -13.85 8.06 -0.49
C HIS A 111 -13.57 6.74 -1.23
N PRO A 112 -13.83 6.65 -2.53
CA PRO A 112 -13.45 5.49 -3.33
C PRO A 112 -11.91 5.41 -3.51
N GLY A 113 -11.43 4.20 -3.83
CA GLY A 113 -10.02 3.98 -4.16
C GLY A 113 -9.17 3.55 -2.97
N HIS A 114 -9.76 2.93 -1.95
CA HIS A 114 -9.02 2.22 -0.90
C HIS A 114 -9.09 0.71 -1.13
N VAL A 115 -7.95 0.06 -1.12
CA VAL A 115 -7.81 -1.39 -1.01
C VAL A 115 -7.18 -1.67 0.35
N PHE A 116 -7.98 -2.09 1.33
CA PHE A 116 -7.45 -2.38 2.66
C PHE A 116 -6.43 -3.53 2.60
N ASN A 117 -5.27 -3.33 3.19
CA ASN A 117 -4.21 -4.32 3.29
C ASN A 117 -3.30 -4.00 4.49
N LEU A 118 -2.44 -4.94 4.85
CA LEU A 118 -1.27 -4.64 5.68
C LEU A 118 -0.30 -3.77 4.89
N GLY A 119 0.49 -2.98 5.59
CA GLY A 119 1.54 -2.16 4.99
C GLY A 119 2.77 -2.96 4.53
N HIS A 120 2.81 -4.27 4.80
CA HIS A 120 3.81 -5.25 4.34
C HIS A 120 3.28 -6.67 4.55
N GLY A 121 4.12 -7.68 4.26
CA GLY A 121 3.79 -9.08 4.50
C GLY A 121 3.58 -9.41 5.98
N ILE A 122 2.78 -10.44 6.22
CA ILE A 122 2.54 -11.02 7.54
C ILE A 122 3.77 -11.80 8.01
N THR A 123 4.06 -11.79 9.31
CA THR A 123 5.15 -12.58 9.90
C THR A 123 4.66 -13.98 10.33
N PRO A 124 5.55 -14.99 10.35
CA PRO A 124 5.15 -16.39 10.63
C PRO A 124 4.61 -16.64 12.04
N ASP A 125 4.87 -15.73 12.99
CA ASP A 125 4.45 -15.80 14.38
C ASP A 125 3.04 -15.24 14.65
N VAL A 126 2.37 -14.74 13.61
CA VAL A 126 0.97 -14.27 13.72
C VAL A 126 0.03 -15.46 13.81
N ASP A 127 -0.87 -15.43 14.81
CA ASP A 127 -1.96 -16.37 14.91
C ASP A 127 -2.96 -16.19 13.75
N PRO A 128 -3.29 -17.23 12.97
CA PRO A 128 -4.28 -17.16 11.89
C PRO A 128 -5.65 -16.63 12.34
N GLU A 129 -6.07 -16.87 13.59
CA GLU A 129 -7.31 -16.32 14.14
C GLU A 129 -7.30 -14.79 14.18
N ASN A 130 -6.14 -14.17 14.41
CA ASN A 130 -6.00 -12.71 14.37
C ASN A 130 -6.19 -12.16 12.95
N VAL A 131 -5.85 -12.93 11.91
CA VAL A 131 -6.17 -12.58 10.51
C VAL A 131 -7.69 -12.63 10.29
N THR A 132 -8.37 -13.63 10.84
CA THR A 132 -9.83 -13.73 10.80
C THR A 132 -10.48 -12.51 11.49
N VAL A 133 -9.96 -12.11 12.64
CA VAL A 133 -10.42 -10.89 13.34
C VAL A 133 -10.25 -9.64 12.48
N LEU A 134 -9.09 -9.50 11.81
CA LEU A 134 -8.81 -8.38 10.89
C LEU A 134 -9.82 -8.35 9.74
N VAL A 135 -9.99 -9.48 9.03
CA VAL A 135 -10.92 -9.56 7.88
C VAL A 135 -12.34 -9.20 8.28
N ASN A 136 -12.83 -9.75 9.40
CA ASN A 136 -14.15 -9.43 9.92
C ASN A 136 -14.27 -7.95 10.33
N ALA A 137 -13.21 -7.36 10.89
CA ALA A 137 -13.23 -5.95 11.27
C ALA A 137 -13.28 -4.99 10.06
N VAL A 138 -12.69 -5.39 8.92
CA VAL A 138 -12.72 -4.60 7.67
C VAL A 138 -14.09 -4.65 7.02
N HIS A 139 -14.74 -5.82 6.99
CA HIS A 139 -16.05 -5.98 6.33
C HIS A 139 -17.24 -5.54 7.18
N GLY A 140 -17.02 -5.28 8.46
CA GLY A 140 -18.08 -5.03 9.41
C GLY A 140 -18.79 -6.31 9.88
N PRO A 141 -19.68 -6.22 10.89
CA PRO A 141 -20.47 -7.34 11.34
C PRO A 141 -21.53 -7.78 10.31
#